data_01018036793b0b2cb738ee390eeee271
#
_entry.id   01018036793b0b2cb738ee390eeee271
#
_cell.length_a   1.000
_cell.length_b   1.000
_cell.length_c   1.000
_cell.angle_alpha   90.00
_cell.angle_beta   90.00
_cell.angle_gamma   90.00
#
_symmetry.space_group_name_H-M   'P 1'
#
loop_
_entity.id
_entity.type
_entity.pdbx_description
1 polymer ?
#
loop_
_entity_poly.entity_id
_entity_poly.type
_entity_poly.pdbx_seq_one_letter_code
_entity_poly.pdbx_strand_id
1 'polypeptide(L)'
;LNYRSNILSALEQEGVDSYFDAVIQDIDYLRHHLDLPAIERIAQAIVSHKNVFAFGILFSESAAIDFQIKLAYNGKFIRTFQDDLVQEEIIKSADEESLFIIFTNSGDYLTKQQIRNGTPRKDFFDRTKAKVIVITANPQISELPFVQEAIIFPHQTHFQTHAFMYQFIMDLIVSKFKQLTDRKRM
;
A
#
# COMPACT_ATOMS: atom_id res chain seq x y z
N LEU A 1 -18.65 -4.92 -7.95
CA LEU A 1 -18.12 -6.19 -7.45
C LEU A 1 -18.07 -6.15 -5.93
N ASN A 2 -18.83 -7.05 -5.33
CA ASN A 2 -19.14 -6.97 -3.91
C ASN A 2 -18.11 -7.80 -3.13
N TYR A 3 -17.06 -7.14 -2.58
CA TYR A 3 -16.04 -7.74 -1.73
C TYR A 3 -16.63 -8.64 -0.64
N ARG A 4 -17.68 -8.13 0.01
CA ARG A 4 -18.37 -8.82 1.10
C ARG A 4 -19.04 -10.11 0.64
N SER A 5 -19.65 -10.10 -0.55
CA SER A 5 -20.30 -11.31 -1.10
C SER A 5 -19.29 -12.38 -1.48
N ASN A 6 -18.10 -11.99 -1.95
CA ASN A 6 -17.07 -12.96 -2.34
C ASN A 6 -16.48 -13.69 -1.13
N ILE A 7 -16.16 -12.98 -0.04
CA ILE A 7 -15.65 -13.63 1.19
C ILE A 7 -16.73 -14.52 1.81
N LEU A 8 -17.95 -14.02 1.95
CA LEU A 8 -19.03 -14.78 2.55
C LEU A 8 -19.36 -16.04 1.73
N SER A 9 -19.46 -15.91 0.40
CA SER A 9 -19.73 -17.06 -0.46
C SER A 9 -18.58 -18.08 -0.46
N ALA A 10 -17.33 -17.63 -0.40
CA ALA A 10 -16.19 -18.52 -0.29
C ALA A 10 -16.19 -19.28 1.05
N LEU A 11 -16.45 -18.59 2.16
CA LEU A 11 -16.57 -19.22 3.47
C LEU A 11 -17.74 -20.21 3.54
N GLU A 12 -18.87 -19.90 2.89
CA GLU A 12 -20.02 -20.80 2.82
C GLU A 12 -19.76 -22.04 1.96
N GLN A 13 -18.99 -21.91 0.88
CA GLN A 13 -18.71 -23.00 -0.06
C GLN A 13 -17.52 -23.86 0.34
N GLU A 14 -16.46 -23.26 0.84
CA GLU A 14 -15.16 -23.91 1.08
C GLU A 14 -14.88 -24.13 2.57
N GLY A 15 -15.61 -23.43 3.43
CA GLY A 15 -15.52 -23.56 4.89
C GLY A 15 -14.43 -22.69 5.52
N VAL A 16 -14.50 -22.60 6.84
CA VAL A 16 -13.62 -21.75 7.65
C VAL A 16 -12.17 -22.22 7.62
N ASP A 17 -11.94 -23.53 7.61
CA ASP A 17 -10.60 -24.10 7.61
C ASP A 17 -9.85 -23.74 6.33
N SER A 18 -10.51 -23.80 5.18
CA SER A 18 -9.92 -23.38 3.88
C SER A 18 -9.54 -21.91 3.87
N TYR A 19 -10.31 -21.06 4.54
CA TYR A 19 -9.95 -19.65 4.71
C TYR A 19 -8.68 -19.47 5.55
N PHE A 20 -8.56 -20.16 6.68
CA PHE A 20 -7.34 -20.13 7.49
C PHE A 20 -6.14 -20.68 6.73
N ASP A 21 -6.32 -21.78 6.03
CA ASP A 21 -5.24 -22.36 5.20
C ASP A 21 -4.75 -21.39 4.14
N ALA A 22 -5.65 -20.69 3.46
CA ALA A 22 -5.29 -19.66 2.49
C ALA A 22 -4.49 -18.51 3.12
N VAL A 23 -4.91 -18.02 4.29
CA VAL A 23 -4.18 -16.98 5.03
C VAL A 23 -2.78 -17.47 5.43
N ILE A 24 -2.67 -18.69 5.95
CA ILE A 24 -1.40 -19.29 6.37
C ILE A 24 -0.46 -19.45 5.17
N GLN A 25 -0.96 -19.93 4.04
CA GLN A 25 -0.19 -20.07 2.81
C GLN A 25 0.35 -18.71 2.31
N ASP A 26 -0.47 -17.67 2.33
CA ASP A 26 -0.04 -16.33 1.92
C ASP A 26 1.01 -15.75 2.87
N ILE A 27 0.86 -15.97 4.17
CA ILE A 27 1.85 -15.56 5.18
C ILE A 27 3.17 -16.31 4.97
N ASP A 28 3.11 -17.62 4.76
CA ASP A 28 4.31 -18.42 4.53
C ASP A 28 5.02 -18.03 3.23
N TYR A 29 4.24 -17.78 2.17
CA TYR A 29 4.80 -17.25 0.93
C TYR A 29 5.48 -15.90 1.15
N LEU A 30 4.81 -14.96 1.82
CA LEU A 30 5.37 -13.63 2.12
C LEU A 30 6.67 -13.76 2.93
N ARG A 31 6.71 -14.63 3.92
CA ARG A 31 7.88 -14.89 4.75
C ARG A 31 9.12 -15.27 3.93
N HIS A 32 8.94 -16.06 2.85
CA HIS A 32 10.05 -16.56 2.04
C HIS A 32 10.44 -15.68 0.85
N HIS A 33 9.52 -14.81 0.40
CA HIS A 33 9.69 -14.05 -0.84
C HIS A 33 9.69 -12.53 -0.63
N LEU A 34 9.48 -12.05 0.60
CA LEU A 34 9.48 -10.61 0.86
C LEU A 34 10.88 -10.01 0.66
N ASP A 35 10.96 -8.95 -0.14
CA ASP A 35 12.17 -8.16 -0.31
C ASP A 35 12.43 -7.29 0.94
N LEU A 36 13.17 -7.84 1.91
CA LEU A 36 13.55 -7.11 3.12
C LEU A 36 14.42 -5.87 2.83
N PRO A 37 15.35 -5.86 1.88
CA PRO A 37 15.99 -4.64 1.38
C PRO A 37 15.00 -3.57 0.90
N ALA A 38 13.91 -3.93 0.21
CA ALA A 38 12.88 -2.96 -0.19
C ALA A 38 12.17 -2.35 1.04
N ILE A 39 11.87 -3.15 2.07
CA ILE A 39 11.33 -2.65 3.34
C ILE A 39 12.25 -1.58 3.93
N GLU A 40 13.56 -1.81 3.92
CA GLU A 40 14.54 -0.84 4.43
C GLU A 40 14.59 0.43 3.58
N ARG A 41 14.61 0.31 2.25
CA ARG A 41 14.59 1.47 1.34
C ARG A 41 13.32 2.32 1.52
N ILE A 42 12.16 1.68 1.74
CA ILE A 42 10.90 2.37 2.02
C ILE A 42 10.97 3.10 3.36
N ALA A 43 11.46 2.46 4.41
CA ALA A 43 11.63 3.10 5.70
C ALA A 43 12.59 4.30 5.63
N GLN A 44 13.70 4.19 4.89
CA GLN A 44 14.62 5.29 4.63
C GLN A 44 13.95 6.43 3.87
N ALA A 45 13.12 6.12 2.86
CA ALA A 45 12.35 7.11 2.13
C ALA A 45 11.39 7.87 3.05
N ILE A 46 10.69 7.18 3.97
CA ILE A 46 9.82 7.82 4.97
C ILE A 46 10.59 8.77 5.89
N VAL A 47 11.82 8.38 6.28
CA VAL A 47 12.69 9.23 7.11
C VAL A 47 13.14 10.48 6.36
N SER A 48 13.48 10.35 5.07
CA SER A 48 14.12 11.42 4.29
C SER A 48 13.15 12.42 3.68
N HIS A 49 11.89 12.02 3.40
CA HIS A 49 10.93 12.93 2.77
C HIS A 49 10.17 13.76 3.81
N LYS A 50 9.97 15.02 3.49
CA LYS A 50 9.25 15.98 4.34
C LYS A 50 7.76 15.73 4.31
N ASN A 51 7.20 15.56 3.13
CA ASN A 51 5.78 15.35 2.90
C ASN A 51 5.54 13.90 2.53
N VAL A 52 4.96 13.13 3.44
CA VAL A 52 4.65 11.72 3.20
C VAL A 52 3.14 11.53 3.22
N PHE A 53 2.63 10.87 2.18
CA PHE A 53 1.23 10.56 2.00
C PHE A 53 1.04 9.06 1.85
N ALA A 54 -0.03 8.54 2.45
CA ALA A 54 -0.47 7.16 2.25
C ALA A 54 -1.86 7.19 1.62
N PHE A 55 -2.03 6.56 0.46
CA PHE A 55 -3.28 6.56 -0.28
C PHE A 55 -3.73 5.14 -0.63
N GLY A 56 -5.01 5.01 -0.77
CA GLY A 56 -5.73 3.84 -1.23
C GLY A 56 -7.20 4.21 -1.38
N ILE A 57 -7.96 3.35 -2.01
CA ILE A 57 -9.41 3.48 -2.13
C ILE A 57 -10.10 2.23 -1.62
N LEU A 58 -11.34 2.39 -1.16
CA LEU A 58 -12.16 1.30 -0.63
C LEU A 58 -11.41 0.54 0.50
N PHE A 59 -11.17 -0.75 0.32
CA PHE A 59 -10.53 -1.58 1.36
C PHE A 59 -9.03 -1.25 1.56
N SER A 60 -8.35 -0.73 0.55
CA SER A 60 -6.98 -0.29 0.67
C SER A 60 -6.83 1.05 1.42
N GLU A 61 -7.90 1.82 1.52
CA GLU A 61 -7.96 3.04 2.32
C GLU A 61 -7.76 2.75 3.81
N SER A 62 -8.36 1.65 4.30
CA SER A 62 -8.16 1.23 5.70
C SER A 62 -6.69 0.96 6.02
N ALA A 63 -5.92 0.40 5.07
CA ALA A 63 -4.48 0.21 5.22
C ALA A 63 -3.74 1.55 5.29
N ALA A 64 -4.09 2.51 4.45
CA ALA A 64 -3.48 3.85 4.49
C ALA A 64 -3.72 4.57 5.82
N ILE A 65 -4.92 4.48 6.37
CA ILE A 65 -5.28 5.05 7.67
C ILE A 65 -4.52 4.37 8.81
N ASP A 66 -4.48 3.04 8.83
CA ASP A 66 -3.74 2.30 9.85
C ASP A 66 -2.25 2.61 9.79
N PHE A 67 -1.68 2.71 8.60
CA PHE A 67 -0.28 3.09 8.41
C PHE A 67 0.02 4.49 8.94
N GLN A 68 -0.87 5.45 8.72
CA GLN A 68 -0.78 6.80 9.29
C GLN A 68 -0.72 6.74 10.82
N ILE A 69 -1.62 5.96 11.45
CA ILE A 69 -1.68 5.80 12.89
C ILE A 69 -0.38 5.17 13.41
N LYS A 70 0.07 4.07 12.82
CA LYS A 70 1.30 3.36 13.22
C LYS A 70 2.53 4.27 13.15
N LEU A 71 2.68 5.05 12.10
CA LEU A 71 3.80 6.00 11.96
C LEU A 71 3.69 7.17 12.94
N ALA A 72 2.49 7.69 13.20
CA ALA A 72 2.26 8.76 14.17
C ALA A 72 2.68 8.36 15.58
N TYR A 73 2.36 7.14 16.02
CA TYR A 73 2.83 6.57 17.29
C TYR A 73 4.35 6.43 17.37
N ASN A 74 5.03 6.40 16.23
CA ASN A 74 6.49 6.34 16.14
C ASN A 74 7.14 7.69 15.77
N GLY A 75 6.39 8.79 15.89
CA GLY A 75 6.90 10.15 15.73
C GLY A 75 7.00 10.67 14.31
N LYS A 76 6.38 9.98 13.32
CA LYS A 76 6.28 10.46 11.94
C LYS A 76 4.83 10.73 11.58
N PHE A 77 4.51 12.00 11.34
CA PHE A 77 3.19 12.39 10.89
C PHE A 77 3.13 12.34 9.37
N ILE A 78 2.31 11.44 8.84
CA ILE A 78 1.99 11.34 7.42
C ILE A 78 0.53 11.73 7.21
N ARG A 79 0.11 11.92 5.97
CA ARG A 79 -1.25 12.34 5.64
C ARG A 79 -1.94 11.28 4.79
N THR A 80 -3.22 11.10 5.06
CA THR A 80 -4.14 10.35 4.19
C THR A 80 -5.43 11.13 4.01
N PHE A 81 -6.13 10.92 2.92
CA PHE A 81 -7.39 11.57 2.61
C PHE A 81 -8.34 10.54 2.01
N GLN A 82 -9.58 10.56 2.46
CA GLN A 82 -10.60 9.63 1.97
C GLN A 82 -11.19 10.07 0.64
N ASP A 83 -11.25 11.38 0.40
CA ASP A 83 -11.77 11.92 -0.85
C ASP A 83 -10.75 11.73 -1.98
N ASP A 84 -11.14 10.97 -2.97
CA ASP A 84 -10.38 10.59 -4.15
C ASP A 84 -9.99 11.81 -5.01
N LEU A 85 -10.82 12.85 -5.06
CA LEU A 85 -10.51 14.11 -5.76
C LEU A 85 -9.44 14.91 -5.01
N VAL A 86 -9.47 14.89 -3.69
CA VAL A 86 -8.42 15.53 -2.88
C VAL A 86 -7.09 14.81 -3.05
N GLN A 87 -7.09 13.47 -3.10
CA GLN A 87 -5.89 12.71 -3.40
C GLN A 87 -5.29 13.09 -4.77
N GLU A 88 -6.14 13.23 -5.80
CA GLU A 88 -5.74 13.64 -7.15
C GLU A 88 -5.07 15.02 -7.16
N GLU A 89 -5.66 16.01 -6.52
CA GLU A 89 -5.10 17.37 -6.46
C GLU A 89 -3.74 17.40 -5.74
N ILE A 90 -3.59 16.59 -4.70
CA ILE A 90 -2.32 16.45 -3.99
C ILE A 90 -1.26 15.81 -4.89
N ILE A 91 -1.60 14.75 -5.63
CA ILE A 91 -0.67 14.09 -6.55
C ILE A 91 -0.21 15.05 -7.64
N LYS A 92 -1.10 15.85 -8.20
CA LYS A 92 -0.80 16.84 -9.24
C LYS A 92 0.12 17.97 -8.75
N SER A 93 -0.05 18.39 -7.49
CA SER A 93 0.70 19.52 -6.91
C SER A 93 1.98 19.09 -6.17
N ALA A 94 2.25 17.79 -6.09
CA ALA A 94 3.38 17.26 -5.33
C ALA A 94 4.73 17.58 -5.98
N ASP A 95 5.70 17.84 -5.13
CA ASP A 95 7.08 18.15 -5.45
C ASP A 95 8.04 16.98 -5.17
N GLU A 96 9.34 17.22 -5.34
CA GLU A 96 10.40 16.24 -5.11
C GLU A 96 10.62 15.92 -3.61
N GLU A 97 10.10 16.76 -2.70
CA GLU A 97 10.12 16.48 -1.24
C GLU A 97 8.96 15.57 -0.80
N SER A 98 8.08 15.22 -1.73
CA SER A 98 6.87 14.43 -1.49
C SER A 98 7.09 12.94 -1.78
N LEU A 99 6.52 12.09 -0.94
CA LEU A 99 6.51 10.64 -1.05
C LEU A 99 5.07 10.14 -0.99
N PHE A 100 4.67 9.37 -1.99
CA PHE A 100 3.41 8.63 -1.98
C PHE A 100 3.66 7.16 -1.69
N ILE A 101 2.93 6.61 -0.72
CA ILE A 101 2.85 5.18 -0.44
C ILE A 101 1.44 4.74 -0.78
N ILE A 102 1.30 3.98 -1.86
CA ILE A 102 0.02 3.61 -2.42
C ILE A 102 -0.29 2.16 -2.08
N PHE A 103 -1.43 1.94 -1.44
CA PHE A 103 -1.98 0.62 -1.18
C PHE A 103 -3.02 0.30 -2.27
N THR A 104 -2.80 -0.76 -3.02
CA THR A 104 -3.72 -1.18 -4.08
C THR A 104 -3.55 -2.66 -4.38
N ASN A 105 -4.60 -3.45 -4.22
CA ASN A 105 -4.51 -4.90 -4.45
C ASN A 105 -4.28 -5.22 -5.94
N SER A 106 -5.16 -4.75 -6.82
CA SER A 106 -5.13 -5.02 -8.26
C SER A 106 -4.24 -4.05 -9.07
N GLY A 107 -3.85 -2.92 -8.49
CA GLY A 107 -3.24 -1.82 -9.22
C GLY A 107 -4.24 -0.85 -9.85
N ASP A 108 -5.52 -1.10 -9.71
CA ASP A 108 -6.58 -0.27 -10.30
C ASP A 108 -6.52 1.19 -9.89
N TYR A 109 -6.06 1.46 -8.67
CA TYR A 109 -5.85 2.83 -8.20
C TYR A 109 -4.92 3.64 -9.11
N LEU A 110 -3.91 3.00 -9.70
CA LEU A 110 -2.90 3.66 -10.54
C LEU A 110 -3.27 3.67 -12.02
N THR A 111 -4.00 2.65 -12.48
CA THR A 111 -4.17 2.36 -13.90
C THR A 111 -5.56 2.70 -14.45
N LYS A 112 -6.59 2.70 -13.59
CA LYS A 112 -7.96 3.00 -14.01
C LYS A 112 -8.31 4.48 -13.91
N GLN A 113 -9.39 4.84 -14.55
CA GLN A 113 -9.95 6.18 -14.50
C GLN A 113 -10.49 6.50 -13.10
N GLN A 114 -10.37 7.74 -12.74
CA GLN A 114 -11.02 8.31 -11.55
C GLN A 114 -12.55 8.25 -11.72
N ILE A 115 -13.25 7.74 -10.71
CA ILE A 115 -14.67 7.38 -10.81
C ILE A 115 -15.57 8.59 -11.07
N ARG A 116 -15.25 9.78 -10.51
CA ARG A 116 -16.11 10.95 -10.58
C ARG A 116 -15.94 11.76 -11.87
N ASN A 117 -14.72 11.88 -12.37
CA ASN A 117 -14.41 12.75 -13.52
C ASN A 117 -13.94 12.00 -14.77
N GLY A 118 -13.76 10.68 -14.68
CA GLY A 118 -13.33 9.85 -15.81
C GLY A 118 -11.89 10.09 -16.28
N THR A 119 -11.10 10.90 -15.56
CA THR A 119 -9.72 11.18 -15.94
C THR A 119 -8.81 9.98 -15.61
N PRO A 120 -7.93 9.56 -16.53
CA PRO A 120 -6.99 8.49 -16.25
C PRO A 120 -6.01 8.88 -15.14
N ARG A 121 -5.97 8.13 -14.03
CA ARG A 121 -5.08 8.43 -12.91
C ARG A 121 -3.61 8.30 -13.27
N LYS A 122 -3.30 7.41 -14.21
CA LYS A 122 -1.95 7.27 -14.75
C LYS A 122 -1.36 8.61 -15.17
N ASP A 123 -2.15 9.48 -15.80
CA ASP A 123 -1.70 10.78 -16.29
C ASP A 123 -1.22 11.72 -15.17
N PHE A 124 -1.74 11.54 -13.95
CA PHE A 124 -1.30 12.32 -12.79
C PHE A 124 0.03 11.81 -12.27
N PHE A 125 0.15 10.48 -12.17
CA PHE A 125 1.38 9.83 -11.73
C PHE A 125 2.53 10.00 -12.72
N ASP A 126 2.26 10.00 -14.03
CA ASP A 126 3.27 10.27 -15.06
C ASP A 126 3.86 11.70 -14.96
N ARG A 127 3.14 12.64 -14.36
CA ARG A 127 3.54 14.05 -14.22
C ARG A 127 4.02 14.43 -12.83
N THR A 128 3.79 13.62 -11.83
CA THR A 128 4.20 13.93 -10.46
C THR A 128 5.73 13.93 -10.35
N LYS A 129 6.26 14.85 -9.55
CA LYS A 129 7.67 14.88 -9.19
C LYS A 129 7.96 14.09 -7.90
N ALA A 130 6.92 13.67 -7.23
CA ALA A 130 7.02 12.92 -5.99
C ALA A 130 7.55 11.51 -6.24
N LYS A 131 8.21 10.94 -5.24
CA LYS A 131 8.54 9.52 -5.22
C LYS A 131 7.27 8.70 -4.99
N VAL A 132 7.05 7.67 -5.81
CA VAL A 132 5.89 6.77 -5.71
C VAL A 132 6.36 5.37 -5.33
N ILE A 133 5.83 4.88 -4.22
CA ILE A 133 6.05 3.53 -3.70
C ILE A 133 4.71 2.81 -3.68
N VAL A 134 4.66 1.56 -4.10
CA VAL A 134 3.40 0.80 -4.19
C VAL A 134 3.49 -0.50 -3.41
N ILE A 135 2.43 -0.82 -2.67
CA ILE A 135 2.24 -2.09 -1.98
C ILE A 135 1.04 -2.77 -2.62
N THR A 136 1.27 -3.87 -3.35
CA THR A 136 0.29 -4.44 -4.28
C THR A 136 0.43 -5.96 -4.43
N ALA A 137 -0.65 -6.62 -4.85
CA ALA A 137 -0.59 -8.01 -5.28
C ALA A 137 -0.34 -8.16 -6.79
N ASN A 138 -0.35 -7.04 -7.55
CA ASN A 138 -0.16 -7.08 -9.00
C ASN A 138 1.31 -6.80 -9.36
N PRO A 139 2.08 -7.80 -9.82
CA PRO A 139 3.50 -7.61 -10.15
C PRO A 139 3.73 -6.66 -11.33
N GLN A 140 2.77 -6.47 -12.23
CA GLN A 140 2.90 -5.57 -13.38
C GLN A 140 3.01 -4.09 -12.96
N ILE A 141 2.61 -3.76 -11.76
CA ILE A 141 2.70 -2.40 -11.23
C ILE A 141 4.14 -1.94 -11.06
N SER A 142 5.07 -2.85 -10.78
CA SER A 142 6.50 -2.53 -10.69
C SER A 142 7.12 -2.09 -12.03
N GLU A 143 6.46 -2.37 -13.15
CA GLU A 143 6.91 -2.00 -14.51
C GLU A 143 6.46 -0.58 -14.92
N LEU A 144 5.59 0.06 -14.14
CA LEU A 144 5.11 1.41 -14.43
C LEU A 144 6.25 2.43 -14.23
N PRO A 145 6.50 3.33 -15.20
CA PRO A 145 7.67 4.21 -15.20
C PRO A 145 7.73 5.20 -14.03
N PHE A 146 6.59 5.51 -13.45
CA PHE A 146 6.48 6.41 -12.28
C PHE A 146 6.58 5.68 -10.93
N VAL A 147 6.66 4.34 -10.90
CA VAL A 147 6.83 3.56 -9.68
C VAL A 147 8.32 3.33 -9.43
N GLN A 148 8.86 3.92 -8.36
CA GLN A 148 10.27 3.78 -8.02
C GLN A 148 10.57 2.59 -7.12
N GLU A 149 9.57 2.09 -6.40
CA GLU A 149 9.69 0.91 -5.54
C GLU A 149 8.33 0.23 -5.44
N ALA A 150 8.31 -1.10 -5.45
CA ALA A 150 7.10 -1.86 -5.21
C ALA A 150 7.36 -3.03 -4.27
N ILE A 151 6.42 -3.29 -3.34
CA ILE A 151 6.36 -4.56 -2.61
C ILE A 151 5.21 -5.36 -3.17
N ILE A 152 5.56 -6.53 -3.70
CA ILE A 152 4.60 -7.47 -4.25
C ILE A 152 4.33 -8.55 -3.21
N PHE A 153 3.06 -8.78 -2.91
CA PHE A 153 2.61 -9.81 -1.99
C PHE A 153 1.69 -10.82 -2.69
N PRO A 154 1.56 -12.07 -2.17
CA PRO A 154 0.66 -13.05 -2.74
C PRO A 154 -0.80 -12.62 -2.58
N HIS A 155 -1.65 -13.08 -3.48
CA HIS A 155 -3.07 -12.81 -3.42
C HIS A 155 -3.88 -14.06 -3.79
N GLN A 156 -4.63 -14.56 -2.82
CA GLN A 156 -5.62 -15.59 -3.06
C GLN A 156 -6.89 -14.94 -3.61
N THR A 157 -7.25 -15.30 -4.83
CA THR A 157 -8.39 -14.68 -5.53
C THR A 157 -9.75 -14.96 -4.87
N HIS A 158 -9.86 -16.10 -4.16
CA HIS A 158 -11.11 -16.53 -3.54
C HIS A 158 -11.36 -15.87 -2.18
N PHE A 159 -10.33 -15.74 -1.33
CA PHE A 159 -10.50 -15.29 0.05
C PHE A 159 -10.10 -13.84 0.32
N GLN A 160 -9.47 -13.16 -0.62
CA GLN A 160 -9.05 -11.76 -0.49
C GLN A 160 -8.24 -11.47 0.79
N THR A 161 -7.18 -12.24 0.97
CA THR A 161 -6.29 -12.18 2.15
C THR A 161 -5.42 -10.92 2.24
N HIS A 162 -5.47 -10.02 1.25
CA HIS A 162 -4.60 -8.84 1.11
C HIS A 162 -4.58 -7.93 2.34
N ALA A 163 -5.66 -7.86 3.12
CA ALA A 163 -5.68 -7.04 4.34
C ALA A 163 -4.63 -7.49 5.35
N PHE A 164 -4.42 -8.80 5.51
CA PHE A 164 -3.38 -9.36 6.37
C PHE A 164 -1.98 -9.06 5.82
N MET A 165 -1.81 -9.14 4.50
CA MET A 165 -0.53 -8.83 3.86
C MET A 165 -0.13 -7.39 4.07
N TYR A 166 -1.07 -6.45 3.96
CA TYR A 166 -0.83 -5.04 4.28
C TYR A 166 -0.35 -4.87 5.72
N GLN A 167 -0.99 -5.55 6.69
CA GLN A 167 -0.62 -5.45 8.10
C GLN A 167 0.82 -5.90 8.34
N PHE A 168 1.21 -7.08 7.86
CA PHE A 168 2.58 -7.58 8.01
C PHE A 168 3.62 -6.65 7.39
N ILE A 169 3.37 -6.17 6.18
CA ILE A 169 4.29 -5.29 5.46
C ILE A 169 4.42 -3.95 6.20
N MET A 170 3.31 -3.36 6.64
CA MET A 170 3.32 -2.10 7.40
C MET A 170 4.09 -2.22 8.72
N ASP A 171 3.88 -3.30 9.46
CA ASP A 171 4.58 -3.53 10.73
C ASP A 171 6.09 -3.64 10.55
N LEU A 172 6.54 -4.29 9.48
CA LEU A 172 7.96 -4.39 9.14
C LEU A 172 8.53 -3.02 8.74
N ILE A 173 7.82 -2.24 7.93
CA ILE A 173 8.25 -0.88 7.54
C ILE A 173 8.36 0.01 8.77
N VAL A 174 7.35 0.01 9.64
CA VAL A 174 7.32 0.84 10.86
C VAL A 174 8.41 0.41 11.85
N SER A 175 8.63 -0.89 12.02
CA SER A 175 9.72 -1.42 12.84
C SER A 175 11.09 -0.93 12.33
N LYS A 176 11.29 -0.99 11.01
CA LYS A 176 12.54 -0.52 10.41
C LYS A 176 12.70 1.00 10.49
N PHE A 177 11.62 1.74 10.26
CA PHE A 177 11.58 3.20 10.46
C PHE A 177 12.02 3.57 11.88
N LYS A 178 11.48 2.92 12.90
CA LYS A 178 11.85 3.14 14.29
C LYS A 178 13.34 2.89 14.54
N GLN A 179 13.87 1.76 14.07
CA GLN A 179 15.29 1.44 14.18
C GLN A 179 16.19 2.53 13.56
N LEU A 180 15.81 3.07 12.42
CA LEU A 180 16.57 4.13 11.73
C LEU A 180 16.53 5.47 12.48
N THR A 181 15.40 5.80 13.08
CA THR A 181 15.23 7.05 13.83
C THR A 181 15.89 7.01 15.21
N ASP A 182 15.85 5.87 15.88
CA ASP A 182 16.50 5.70 17.19
C ASP A 182 18.04 5.78 17.06
N ARG A 183 18.61 5.21 16.00
CA ARG A 183 20.07 5.34 15.72
C ARG A 183 20.54 6.77 15.46
N LYS A 184 19.67 7.64 14.95
CA LYS A 184 20.01 9.06 14.72
C LYS A 184 19.95 9.92 16.00
N ARG A 185 19.35 9.39 17.06
CA ARG A 185 19.21 10.11 18.36
C ARG A 185 20.33 9.76 19.35
N MET A 186 21.09 8.70 19.09
CA MET A 186 22.30 8.33 19.84
C MET A 186 23.54 8.97 19.21
#